data_f039d438d5dae5c6014b5be2c59cc71d
#
_entry.id   f039d438d5dae5c6014b5be2c59cc71d
#
_cell.length_a   1.000
_cell.length_b   1.000
_cell.length_c   1.000
_cell.angle_alpha   90.00
_cell.angle_beta   90.00
_cell.angle_gamma   90.00
#
_symmetry.space_group_name_H-M   'P 1'
#
loop_
_entity.id
_entity.type
_entity.pdbx_description
1 polymer ?
#
loop_
_entity_poly.entity_id
_entity_poly.type
_entity_poly.pdbx_seq_one_letter_code
_entity_poly.pdbx_strand_id
1 'polypeptide(L)'
;MSIVSLWRTGGVVLALGFLTLFVGGGARHAIGLVLKPMGESLDWDRTLLGAVIAVFMVLTAVTMMAVGRLSDRYSPVWILSGGFLVSALGIGAMAFAETAWQAFLLYGVVFAIGNGAVSITPVGVMLTRRFGSKAGVANSIAIAGMGLGQLLILSGLSVVMVEAGWRDVFLWLGVVNLVAAPILLAGSRGKQSVTTAPPASSQDGSSLGQAARTRSFWLLVAFYAICGFQDFFVSSHVVAFALDQSEGALFAGNLLAFMGLCGLIGVLGAGAWSDRSGPVAPTLACFWLRIAIFAIILVDQSSVSIAVFALGFGLTFWVTAPLTVIFTRDLFGTRNLGLISGLVTMIHHMAGGLGALLGAVFFDSAGDYTGAFWLMLFVSAAATAVTYAFVWARAR
;
A
#
# COMPACT_ATOMS: atom_id res chain seq x y z
N MET A 1 28.11 -2.05 3.89
CA MET A 1 28.16 -0.67 4.45
C MET A 1 27.37 -0.66 5.74
N SER A 2 27.88 -0.09 6.87
CA SER A 2 27.19 -0.22 8.16
C SER A 2 26.04 0.79 8.29
N ILE A 3 24.92 0.38 8.88
CA ILE A 3 23.79 1.22 9.30
C ILE A 3 24.28 2.42 10.12
N VAL A 4 25.37 2.25 10.87
CA VAL A 4 26.05 3.28 11.66
C VAL A 4 26.49 4.49 10.81
N SER A 5 26.94 4.27 9.57
CA SER A 5 27.35 5.38 8.70
C SER A 5 26.17 6.21 8.19
N LEU A 6 25.02 5.59 7.95
CA LEU A 6 23.77 6.29 7.57
C LEU A 6 23.26 7.13 8.74
N TRP A 7 23.32 6.56 9.96
CA TRP A 7 22.87 7.24 11.16
C TRP A 7 23.68 8.52 11.44
N ARG A 8 24.99 8.47 11.27
CA ARG A 8 25.87 9.66 11.39
C ARG A 8 25.60 10.72 10.32
N THR A 9 25.20 10.32 9.12
CA THR A 9 24.97 11.25 8.00
C THR A 9 23.65 11.99 8.12
N GLY A 10 22.59 11.34 8.63
CA GLY A 10 21.24 11.94 8.71
C GLY A 10 20.22 11.08 9.45
N GLY A 11 20.62 10.49 10.59
CA GLY A 11 19.78 9.57 11.36
C GLY A 11 18.40 10.13 11.69
N VAL A 12 18.32 11.41 12.04
CA VAL A 12 17.03 12.07 12.31
C VAL A 12 16.13 12.05 11.06
N VAL A 13 16.64 12.41 9.89
CA VAL A 13 15.86 12.42 8.65
C VAL A 13 15.43 11.01 8.26
N LEU A 14 16.28 10.00 8.50
CA LEU A 14 15.94 8.60 8.29
C LEU A 14 14.83 8.14 9.25
N ALA A 15 14.96 8.49 10.53
CA ALA A 15 13.93 8.17 11.54
C ALA A 15 12.60 8.84 11.24
N LEU A 16 12.60 10.09 10.77
CA LEU A 16 11.39 10.79 10.35
C LEU A 16 10.74 10.14 9.13
N GLY A 17 11.54 9.72 8.14
CA GLY A 17 11.04 8.97 6.98
C GLY A 17 10.45 7.63 7.37
N PHE A 18 11.11 6.89 8.25
CA PHE A 18 10.62 5.64 8.82
C PHE A 18 9.30 5.84 9.59
N LEU A 19 9.25 6.82 10.51
CA LEU A 19 8.07 7.13 11.29
C LEU A 19 6.88 7.53 10.40
N THR A 20 7.15 8.32 9.36
CA THR A 20 6.12 8.72 8.39
C THR A 20 5.47 7.51 7.73
N LEU A 21 6.28 6.59 7.23
CA LEU A 21 5.77 5.39 6.56
C LEU A 21 5.21 4.36 7.56
N PHE A 22 5.71 4.33 8.78
CA PHE A 22 5.16 3.52 9.88
C PHE A 22 3.72 3.93 10.20
N VAL A 23 3.47 5.22 10.44
CA VAL A 23 2.12 5.72 10.74
C VAL A 23 1.20 5.61 9.51
N GLY A 24 1.67 6.05 8.34
CA GLY A 24 0.88 6.00 7.11
C GLY A 24 0.52 4.58 6.68
N GLY A 25 1.44 3.62 6.85
CA GLY A 25 1.21 2.20 6.54
C GLY A 25 0.16 1.55 7.44
N GLY A 26 0.23 1.81 8.77
CA GLY A 26 -0.77 1.32 9.71
C GLY A 26 -2.16 1.94 9.47
N ALA A 27 -2.23 3.27 9.33
CA ALA A 27 -3.49 3.98 9.17
C ALA A 27 -4.24 3.58 7.89
N ARG A 28 -3.51 3.33 6.80
CA ARG A 28 -4.09 3.00 5.50
C ARG A 28 -4.93 1.73 5.50
N HIS A 29 -4.50 0.71 6.25
CA HIS A 29 -5.15 -0.60 6.27
C HIS A 29 -6.19 -0.77 7.39
N ALA A 30 -6.36 0.23 8.26
CA ALA A 30 -7.26 0.15 9.40
C ALA A 30 -8.74 0.02 9.02
N ILE A 31 -9.14 0.46 7.82
CA ILE A 31 -10.52 0.29 7.32
C ILE A 31 -10.93 -1.19 7.26
N GLY A 32 -10.00 -2.08 6.91
CA GLY A 32 -10.25 -3.53 6.90
C GLY A 32 -10.59 -4.09 8.29
N LEU A 33 -10.03 -3.51 9.36
CA LEU A 33 -10.33 -3.91 10.73
C LEU A 33 -11.76 -3.55 11.15
N VAL A 34 -12.26 -2.41 10.71
CA VAL A 34 -13.54 -1.84 11.16
C VAL A 34 -14.70 -2.05 10.19
N LEU A 35 -14.45 -2.59 8.99
CA LEU A 35 -15.42 -2.68 7.89
C LEU A 35 -16.73 -3.36 8.33
N LYS A 36 -16.67 -4.56 8.88
CA LYS A 36 -17.86 -5.31 9.33
C LYS A 36 -18.52 -4.65 10.54
N PRO A 37 -17.79 -4.37 11.65
CA PRO A 37 -18.40 -3.74 12.84
C PRO A 37 -19.02 -2.37 12.56
N MET A 38 -18.43 -1.57 11.66
CA MET A 38 -18.99 -0.28 11.27
C MET A 38 -20.25 -0.45 10.43
N GLY A 39 -20.25 -1.37 9.48
CA GLY A 39 -21.41 -1.69 8.65
C GLY A 39 -22.61 -2.14 9.49
N GLU A 40 -22.38 -3.07 10.42
CA GLU A 40 -23.43 -3.57 11.34
C GLU A 40 -23.96 -2.49 12.27
N SER A 41 -23.08 -1.60 12.77
CA SER A 41 -23.45 -0.53 13.70
C SER A 41 -24.25 0.59 13.05
N LEU A 42 -24.05 0.87 11.74
CA LEU A 42 -24.67 1.97 11.00
C LEU A 42 -25.72 1.50 9.99
N ASP A 43 -25.99 0.19 9.96
CA ASP A 43 -26.87 -0.44 8.96
C ASP A 43 -26.45 -0.12 7.52
N TRP A 44 -25.13 -0.20 7.27
CA TRP A 44 -24.53 0.03 5.95
C TRP A 44 -24.09 -1.27 5.32
N ASP A 45 -24.45 -1.47 4.05
CA ASP A 45 -23.99 -2.60 3.28
C ASP A 45 -22.47 -2.50 2.99
N ARG A 46 -21.87 -3.63 2.64
CA ARG A 46 -20.43 -3.68 2.32
C ARG A 46 -20.13 -2.96 1.00
N THR A 47 -21.08 -2.92 0.08
CA THR A 47 -20.95 -2.22 -1.21
C THR A 47 -20.73 -0.73 -0.99
N LEU A 48 -21.48 -0.10 -0.07
CA LEU A 48 -21.27 1.30 0.29
C LEU A 48 -19.85 1.54 0.85
N LEU A 49 -19.43 0.68 1.78
CA LEU A 49 -18.08 0.79 2.36
C LEU A 49 -16.98 0.52 1.32
N GLY A 50 -17.19 -0.46 0.44
CA GLY A 50 -16.32 -0.72 -0.71
C GLY A 50 -16.22 0.47 -1.66
N ALA A 51 -17.32 1.18 -1.90
CA ALA A 51 -17.33 2.40 -2.71
C ALA A 51 -16.56 3.54 -2.04
N VAL A 52 -16.67 3.71 -0.71
CA VAL A 52 -15.86 4.68 0.06
C VAL A 52 -14.37 4.35 -0.08
N ILE A 53 -13.98 3.07 0.03
CA ILE A 53 -12.59 2.62 -0.17
C ILE A 53 -12.14 2.87 -1.62
N ALA A 54 -12.99 2.62 -2.61
CA ALA A 54 -12.67 2.88 -4.01
C ALA A 54 -12.37 4.37 -4.27
N VAL A 55 -13.18 5.27 -3.73
CA VAL A 55 -12.97 6.72 -3.81
C VAL A 55 -11.65 7.10 -3.12
N PHE A 56 -11.40 6.56 -1.91
CA PHE A 56 -10.14 6.76 -1.18
C PHE A 56 -8.94 6.33 -2.03
N MET A 57 -8.99 5.18 -2.69
CA MET A 57 -7.89 4.68 -3.51
C MET A 57 -7.62 5.58 -4.72
N VAL A 58 -8.65 5.98 -5.43
CA VAL A 58 -8.54 6.87 -6.60
C VAL A 58 -7.94 8.22 -6.20
N LEU A 59 -8.48 8.85 -5.14
CA LEU A 59 -8.01 10.16 -4.70
C LEU A 59 -6.61 10.10 -4.09
N THR A 60 -6.28 9.04 -3.35
CA THR A 60 -4.91 8.81 -2.88
C THR A 60 -3.93 8.72 -4.05
N ALA A 61 -4.27 7.98 -5.11
CA ALA A 61 -3.42 7.82 -6.29
C ALA A 61 -3.18 9.18 -7.01
N VAL A 62 -4.23 9.95 -7.20
CA VAL A 62 -4.16 11.30 -7.80
C VAL A 62 -3.33 12.24 -6.91
N THR A 63 -3.56 12.20 -5.59
CA THR A 63 -2.83 13.03 -4.63
C THR A 63 -1.34 12.68 -4.60
N MET A 64 -0.97 11.40 -4.62
CA MET A 64 0.45 10.98 -4.68
C MET A 64 1.17 11.58 -5.89
N MET A 65 0.51 11.64 -7.06
CA MET A 65 1.08 12.25 -8.26
C MET A 65 1.23 13.77 -8.11
N ALA A 66 0.22 14.46 -7.56
CA ALA A 66 0.26 15.90 -7.31
C ALA A 66 1.35 16.27 -6.29
N VAL A 67 1.42 15.51 -5.20
CA VAL A 67 2.42 15.67 -4.12
C VAL A 67 3.84 15.39 -4.61
N GLY A 68 4.03 14.46 -5.54
CA GLY A 68 5.33 14.25 -6.19
C GLY A 68 5.84 15.55 -6.83
N ARG A 69 5.01 16.22 -7.64
CA ARG A 69 5.34 17.53 -8.26
C ARG A 69 5.53 18.64 -7.21
N LEU A 70 4.70 18.63 -6.17
CA LEU A 70 4.78 19.61 -5.10
C LEU A 70 6.11 19.46 -4.31
N SER A 71 6.56 18.23 -4.12
CA SER A 71 7.82 17.91 -3.44
C SER A 71 9.06 18.39 -4.20
N ASP A 72 8.95 18.62 -5.51
CA ASP A 72 10.05 19.21 -6.29
C ASP A 72 10.21 20.73 -6.00
N ARG A 73 9.13 21.43 -5.63
CA ARG A 73 9.11 22.89 -5.41
C ARG A 73 9.18 23.26 -3.93
N TYR A 74 8.58 22.48 -3.06
CA TYR A 74 8.47 22.75 -1.64
C TYR A 74 9.27 21.75 -0.81
N SER A 75 9.52 22.09 0.45
CA SER A 75 10.14 21.17 1.39
C SER A 75 9.22 19.96 1.68
N PRO A 76 9.70 18.72 1.48
CA PRO A 76 8.92 17.52 1.77
C PRO A 76 8.37 17.49 3.21
N VAL A 77 9.08 18.08 4.18
CA VAL A 77 8.65 18.11 5.59
C VAL A 77 7.33 18.86 5.76
N TRP A 78 7.15 20.01 5.09
CA TRP A 78 5.89 20.75 5.16
C TRP A 78 4.73 19.98 4.52
N ILE A 79 5.00 19.28 3.41
CA ILE A 79 4.01 18.45 2.71
C ILE A 79 3.59 17.29 3.61
N LEU A 80 4.55 16.59 4.21
CA LEU A 80 4.31 15.46 5.11
C LEU A 80 3.57 15.89 6.37
N SER A 81 3.96 17.01 7.00
CA SER A 81 3.31 17.52 8.20
C SER A 81 1.89 17.99 7.93
N GLY A 82 1.67 18.72 6.83
CA GLY A 82 0.33 19.09 6.36
C GLY A 82 -0.52 17.86 6.04
N GLY A 83 0.07 16.86 5.38
CA GLY A 83 -0.56 15.57 5.10
C GLY A 83 -1.01 14.86 6.38
N PHE A 84 -0.19 14.83 7.42
CA PHE A 84 -0.57 14.26 8.71
C PHE A 84 -1.73 15.01 9.39
N LEU A 85 -1.76 16.35 9.32
CA LEU A 85 -2.88 17.13 9.86
C LEU A 85 -4.18 16.86 9.12
N VAL A 86 -4.12 16.80 7.78
CA VAL A 86 -5.28 16.46 6.94
C VAL A 86 -5.72 15.02 7.19
N SER A 87 -4.78 14.07 7.32
CA SER A 87 -5.07 12.68 7.68
C SER A 87 -5.73 12.60 9.06
N ALA A 88 -5.20 13.30 10.06
CA ALA A 88 -5.75 13.33 11.41
C ALA A 88 -7.20 13.82 11.42
N LEU A 89 -7.48 14.90 10.68
CA LEU A 89 -8.83 15.42 10.54
C LEU A 89 -9.76 14.40 9.87
N GLY A 90 -9.36 13.87 8.70
CA GLY A 90 -10.21 12.95 7.94
C GLY A 90 -10.49 11.66 8.70
N ILE A 91 -9.43 10.98 9.17
CA ILE A 91 -9.59 9.67 9.82
C ILE A 91 -10.13 9.81 11.24
N GLY A 92 -9.73 10.84 12.00
CA GLY A 92 -10.23 11.07 13.36
C GLY A 92 -11.71 11.46 13.37
N ALA A 93 -12.16 12.29 12.43
CA ALA A 93 -13.56 12.68 12.31
C ALA A 93 -14.48 11.51 11.90
N MET A 94 -13.94 10.43 11.29
CA MET A 94 -14.72 9.22 11.02
C MET A 94 -15.36 8.61 12.27
N ALA A 95 -14.78 8.82 13.45
CA ALA A 95 -15.38 8.36 14.72
C ALA A 95 -16.78 8.93 14.97
N PHE A 96 -17.10 10.06 14.36
CA PHE A 96 -18.38 10.77 14.49
C PHE A 96 -19.27 10.63 13.25
N ALA A 97 -18.89 9.76 12.31
CA ALA A 97 -19.67 9.53 11.11
C ALA A 97 -20.97 8.78 11.44
N GLU A 98 -22.10 9.31 10.96
CA GLU A 98 -23.43 8.73 11.11
C GLU A 98 -24.11 8.54 9.74
N THR A 99 -23.61 9.17 8.70
CA THR A 99 -24.20 9.14 7.36
C THR A 99 -23.17 8.75 6.31
N ALA A 100 -23.61 8.09 5.25
CA ALA A 100 -22.77 7.62 4.16
C ALA A 100 -21.96 8.77 3.51
N TRP A 101 -22.58 9.93 3.27
CA TRP A 101 -21.88 11.06 2.67
C TRP A 101 -20.72 11.58 3.53
N GLN A 102 -20.83 11.48 4.88
CA GLN A 102 -19.74 11.81 5.80
C GLN A 102 -18.56 10.85 5.61
N ALA A 103 -18.82 9.53 5.47
CA ALA A 103 -17.78 8.56 5.20
C ALA A 103 -17.09 8.82 3.84
N PHE A 104 -17.85 9.12 2.79
CA PHE A 104 -17.28 9.53 1.49
C PHE A 104 -16.40 10.78 1.62
N LEU A 105 -16.86 11.80 2.33
CA LEU A 105 -16.11 13.04 2.51
C LEU A 105 -14.89 12.84 3.40
N LEU A 106 -15.06 12.26 4.59
CA LEU A 106 -14.02 12.19 5.61
C LEU A 106 -12.95 11.15 5.24
N TYR A 107 -13.37 9.92 4.92
CA TYR A 107 -12.45 8.86 4.55
C TYR A 107 -12.07 8.91 3.08
N GLY A 108 -13.08 8.98 2.19
CA GLY A 108 -12.90 8.93 0.74
C GLY A 108 -12.13 10.14 0.19
N VAL A 109 -12.32 11.35 0.75
CA VAL A 109 -11.71 12.58 0.23
C VAL A 109 -10.64 13.12 1.18
N VAL A 110 -11.01 13.51 2.40
CA VAL A 110 -10.08 14.23 3.31
C VAL A 110 -8.93 13.33 3.72
N PHE A 111 -9.21 12.13 4.22
CA PHE A 111 -8.16 11.18 4.60
C PHE A 111 -7.34 10.73 3.38
N ALA A 112 -7.96 10.54 2.21
CA ALA A 112 -7.25 10.18 0.99
C ALA A 112 -6.20 11.22 0.58
N ILE A 113 -6.54 12.51 0.64
CA ILE A 113 -5.60 13.61 0.37
C ILE A 113 -4.45 13.59 1.39
N GLY A 114 -4.77 13.49 2.68
CA GLY A 114 -3.76 13.41 3.73
C GLY A 114 -2.84 12.20 3.58
N ASN A 115 -3.40 11.01 3.37
CA ASN A 115 -2.66 9.76 3.21
C ASN A 115 -1.78 9.77 1.93
N GLY A 116 -2.27 10.32 0.82
CA GLY A 116 -1.50 10.52 -0.39
C GLY A 116 -0.29 11.44 -0.18
N ALA A 117 -0.45 12.47 0.67
CA ALA A 117 0.65 13.36 1.04
C ALA A 117 1.65 12.71 2.00
N VAL A 118 1.22 11.73 2.82
CA VAL A 118 2.07 10.95 3.75
C VAL A 118 2.55 9.65 3.08
N SER A 119 2.96 9.72 1.83
CA SER A 119 3.30 8.55 1.01
C SER A 119 4.80 8.35 0.83
N ILE A 120 5.16 7.24 0.19
CA ILE A 120 6.55 6.92 -0.18
C ILE A 120 7.18 8.03 -1.04
N THR A 121 6.40 8.75 -1.86
CA THR A 121 6.91 9.73 -2.81
C THR A 121 7.63 10.90 -2.13
N PRO A 122 6.98 11.70 -1.24
CA PRO A 122 7.69 12.80 -0.58
C PRO A 122 8.76 12.32 0.41
N VAL A 123 8.57 11.15 1.04
CA VAL A 123 9.62 10.53 1.87
C VAL A 123 10.84 10.20 1.03
N GLY A 124 10.64 9.60 -0.14
CA GLY A 124 11.71 9.29 -1.08
C GLY A 124 12.48 10.52 -1.52
N VAL A 125 11.79 11.61 -1.84
CA VAL A 125 12.43 12.90 -2.18
C VAL A 125 13.25 13.44 -0.99
N MET A 126 12.69 13.39 0.23
CA MET A 126 13.36 13.85 1.45
C MET A 126 14.67 13.06 1.71
N LEU A 127 14.59 11.74 1.60
CA LEU A 127 15.75 10.86 1.82
C LEU A 127 16.78 10.98 0.70
N THR A 128 16.34 11.09 -0.56
CA THR A 128 17.25 11.26 -1.70
C THR A 128 18.02 12.56 -1.62
N ARG A 129 17.39 13.68 -1.25
CA ARG A 129 18.06 14.96 -1.03
C ARG A 129 19.08 14.89 0.09
N ARG A 130 18.86 14.06 1.12
CA ARG A 130 19.78 13.96 2.27
C ARG A 130 20.92 12.97 2.06
N PHE A 131 20.62 11.82 1.43
CA PHE A 131 21.56 10.70 1.37
C PHE A 131 22.25 10.54 0.00
N GLY A 132 21.80 11.22 -1.06
CA GLY A 132 22.41 11.19 -2.39
C GLY A 132 22.55 9.76 -2.92
N SER A 133 23.78 9.32 -3.20
CA SER A 133 24.08 7.95 -3.68
C SER A 133 23.68 6.84 -2.71
N LYS A 134 23.43 7.16 -1.43
CA LYS A 134 23.01 6.21 -0.38
C LYS A 134 21.51 6.18 -0.18
N ALA A 135 20.75 6.92 -0.98
CA ALA A 135 19.29 7.04 -0.84
C ALA A 135 18.55 5.70 -0.99
N GLY A 136 19.06 4.76 -1.79
CA GLY A 136 18.45 3.45 -1.96
C GLY A 136 18.29 2.70 -0.64
N VAL A 137 19.37 2.58 0.14
CA VAL A 137 19.32 1.89 1.45
C VAL A 137 18.47 2.69 2.45
N ALA A 138 18.57 4.02 2.45
CA ALA A 138 17.74 4.86 3.32
C ALA A 138 16.25 4.71 3.02
N ASN A 139 15.87 4.68 1.75
CA ASN A 139 14.48 4.43 1.32
C ASN A 139 13.99 3.02 1.72
N SER A 140 14.83 1.99 1.55
CA SER A 140 14.47 0.63 1.96
C SER A 140 14.19 0.53 3.47
N ILE A 141 15.01 1.19 4.29
CA ILE A 141 14.78 1.26 5.75
C ILE A 141 13.46 1.99 6.06
N ALA A 142 13.19 3.11 5.40
CA ALA A 142 11.95 3.84 5.61
C ALA A 142 10.71 3.02 5.18
N ILE A 143 10.79 2.33 4.03
CA ILE A 143 9.71 1.46 3.53
C ILE A 143 9.44 0.29 4.48
N ALA A 144 10.48 -0.25 5.15
CA ALA A 144 10.30 -1.26 6.20
C ALA A 144 9.38 -0.76 7.33
N GLY A 145 9.34 0.57 7.56
CA GLY A 145 8.38 1.21 8.47
C GLY A 145 6.93 0.88 8.14
N MET A 146 6.55 0.76 6.86
CA MET A 146 5.16 0.43 6.48
C MET A 146 4.72 -0.92 7.04
N GLY A 147 5.56 -1.96 6.89
CA GLY A 147 5.25 -3.30 7.40
C GLY A 147 5.20 -3.38 8.91
N LEU A 148 6.16 -2.73 9.56
CA LEU A 148 6.16 -2.65 11.02
C LEU A 148 5.00 -1.79 11.54
N GLY A 149 4.63 -0.72 10.84
CA GLY A 149 3.47 0.10 11.16
C GLY A 149 2.17 -0.68 11.01
N GLN A 150 2.01 -1.41 9.92
CA GLN A 150 0.87 -2.30 9.74
C GLN A 150 0.80 -3.33 10.88
N LEU A 151 1.90 -4.00 11.22
CA LEU A 151 1.93 -4.96 12.31
C LEU A 151 1.56 -4.31 13.65
N LEU A 152 2.32 -3.31 14.09
CA LEU A 152 2.21 -2.81 15.47
C LEU A 152 0.98 -1.93 15.68
N ILE A 153 0.64 -1.08 14.72
CA ILE A 153 -0.55 -0.21 14.82
C ILE A 153 -1.81 -1.07 14.74
N LEU A 154 -1.92 -1.98 13.78
CA LEU A 154 -3.14 -2.78 13.65
C LEU A 154 -3.29 -3.81 14.78
N SER A 155 -2.21 -4.41 15.28
CA SER A 155 -2.31 -5.27 16.48
C SER A 155 -2.81 -4.47 17.69
N GLY A 156 -2.30 -3.26 17.91
CA GLY A 156 -2.80 -2.38 18.98
C GLY A 156 -4.26 -1.98 18.76
N LEU A 157 -4.62 -1.61 17.54
CA LEU A 157 -6.00 -1.23 17.21
C LEU A 157 -6.97 -2.42 17.24
N SER A 158 -6.51 -3.65 17.05
CA SER A 158 -7.34 -4.85 17.24
C SER A 158 -7.78 -5.01 18.69
N VAL A 159 -6.93 -4.65 19.65
CA VAL A 159 -7.31 -4.61 21.08
C VAL A 159 -8.33 -3.49 21.33
N VAL A 160 -8.06 -2.28 20.82
CA VAL A 160 -8.99 -1.15 20.93
C VAL A 160 -10.34 -1.48 20.32
N MET A 161 -10.35 -2.18 19.17
CA MET A 161 -11.58 -2.61 18.49
C MET A 161 -12.43 -3.52 19.39
N VAL A 162 -11.80 -4.45 20.12
CA VAL A 162 -12.50 -5.40 21.01
C VAL A 162 -13.01 -4.69 22.27
N GLU A 163 -12.21 -3.80 22.86
CA GLU A 163 -12.51 -3.18 24.15
C GLU A 163 -13.42 -1.95 24.03
N ALA A 164 -13.25 -1.14 22.99
CA ALA A 164 -13.88 0.18 22.87
C ALA A 164 -14.67 0.37 21.55
N GLY A 165 -14.46 -0.48 20.54
CA GLY A 165 -15.20 -0.47 19.30
C GLY A 165 -14.56 0.34 18.18
N TRP A 166 -15.22 0.38 17.01
CA TRP A 166 -14.67 0.95 15.78
C TRP A 166 -14.48 2.47 15.80
N ARG A 167 -15.29 3.20 16.58
CA ARG A 167 -15.17 4.66 16.71
C ARG A 167 -13.84 5.05 17.36
N ASP A 168 -13.45 4.32 18.41
CA ASP A 168 -12.18 4.54 19.10
C ASP A 168 -10.97 4.18 18.27
N VAL A 169 -11.07 3.18 17.38
CA VAL A 169 -10.04 2.90 16.38
C VAL A 169 -9.74 4.13 15.51
N PHE A 170 -10.77 4.82 15.03
CA PHE A 170 -10.60 6.03 14.25
C PHE A 170 -10.08 7.22 15.08
N LEU A 171 -10.54 7.37 16.34
CA LEU A 171 -10.01 8.40 17.25
C LEU A 171 -8.52 8.21 17.49
N TRP A 172 -8.09 7.00 17.85
CA TRP A 172 -6.67 6.70 18.07
C TRP A 172 -5.83 6.97 16.82
N LEU A 173 -6.31 6.60 15.64
CA LEU A 173 -5.63 6.92 14.39
C LEU A 173 -5.55 8.42 14.15
N GLY A 174 -6.61 9.16 14.44
CA GLY A 174 -6.61 10.62 14.40
C GLY A 174 -5.53 11.20 15.31
N VAL A 175 -5.46 10.75 16.58
CA VAL A 175 -4.45 11.19 17.55
C VAL A 175 -3.04 10.85 17.09
N VAL A 176 -2.79 9.62 16.60
CA VAL A 176 -1.46 9.21 16.12
C VAL A 176 -1.00 10.10 14.95
N ASN A 177 -1.88 10.36 13.98
CA ASN A 177 -1.56 11.26 12.87
C ASN A 177 -1.35 12.71 13.35
N LEU A 178 -2.17 13.20 14.28
CA LEU A 178 -2.06 14.55 14.84
C LEU A 178 -0.71 14.74 15.55
N VAL A 179 -0.28 13.76 16.33
CA VAL A 179 1.00 13.79 17.07
C VAL A 179 2.20 13.65 16.14
N ALA A 180 2.08 12.90 15.03
CA ALA A 180 3.15 12.74 14.07
C ALA A 180 3.53 14.06 13.38
N ALA A 181 2.58 14.96 13.13
CA ALA A 181 2.82 16.23 12.45
C ALA A 181 3.85 17.14 13.20
N PRO A 182 3.68 17.48 14.49
CA PRO A 182 4.66 18.30 15.20
C PRO A 182 5.99 17.58 15.44
N ILE A 183 6.01 16.26 15.58
CA ILE A 183 7.26 15.48 15.67
C ILE A 183 8.08 15.67 14.41
N LEU A 184 7.45 15.61 13.25
CA LEU A 184 8.10 15.82 11.96
C LEU A 184 8.68 17.24 11.83
N LEU A 185 7.89 18.25 12.21
CA LEU A 185 8.32 19.66 12.19
C LEU A 185 9.47 19.93 13.18
N ALA A 186 9.40 19.40 14.40
CA ALA A 186 10.42 19.58 15.41
C ALA A 186 11.74 18.91 15.00
N GLY A 187 11.68 17.66 14.51
CA GLY A 187 12.84 16.91 14.08
C GLY A 187 13.53 17.50 12.84
N SER A 188 12.81 18.30 12.06
CA SER A 188 13.36 18.93 10.85
C SER A 188 14.07 20.26 11.09
N ARG A 189 13.92 20.90 12.26
CA ARG A 189 14.50 22.24 12.58
C ARG A 189 16.01 22.27 12.67
N GLY A 190 16.69 21.14 12.61
CA GLY A 190 18.15 21.03 12.64
C GLY A 190 18.75 20.74 11.28
N LYS A 191 19.24 21.76 10.54
CA LYS A 191 20.08 21.64 9.35
C LYS A 191 19.41 21.04 8.10
N GLN A 192 18.43 21.71 7.53
CA GLN A 192 18.09 21.56 6.11
C GLN A 192 19.07 22.38 5.24
N SER A 193 20.25 21.85 5.00
CA SER A 193 20.98 22.22 3.78
C SER A 193 20.26 21.48 2.63
N VAL A 194 19.37 22.19 1.95
CA VAL A 194 18.77 21.74 0.70
C VAL A 194 19.89 21.77 -0.34
N THR A 195 20.65 20.71 -0.42
CA THR A 195 21.47 20.47 -1.59
C THR A 195 20.50 20.06 -2.68
N THR A 196 20.12 21.01 -3.52
CA THR A 196 19.51 20.74 -4.82
C THR A 196 20.56 20.08 -5.69
N ALA A 197 20.77 18.77 -5.49
CA ALA A 197 21.44 18.00 -6.51
C ALA A 197 20.44 17.86 -7.64
N PRO A 198 20.72 18.37 -8.85
CA PRO A 198 19.88 18.10 -10.00
C PRO A 198 19.81 16.58 -10.16
N PRO A 199 18.65 16.01 -10.54
CA PRO A 199 18.61 14.63 -10.94
C PRO A 199 19.65 14.44 -12.03
N ALA A 200 20.54 13.46 -11.86
CA ALA A 200 21.45 13.06 -12.92
C ALA A 200 20.57 12.68 -14.12
N SER A 201 20.51 13.56 -15.09
CA SER A 201 19.82 13.34 -16.34
C SER A 201 20.63 12.35 -17.15
N SER A 202 20.45 11.05 -16.87
CA SER A 202 20.82 10.03 -17.85
C SER A 202 19.91 10.26 -19.05
N GLN A 203 20.49 10.61 -20.20
CA GLN A 203 19.74 10.91 -21.42
C GLN A 203 19.13 9.66 -22.06
N ASP A 204 19.44 8.48 -21.53
CA ASP A 204 18.99 7.20 -22.08
C ASP A 204 17.63 6.79 -21.51
N GLY A 205 16.66 6.64 -22.41
CA GLY A 205 15.34 6.10 -22.06
C GLY A 205 14.19 6.65 -22.89
N SER A 206 13.11 5.89 -22.91
CA SER A 206 11.90 6.20 -23.66
C SER A 206 11.10 7.34 -23.03
N SER A 207 10.42 8.14 -23.86
CA SER A 207 9.35 9.01 -23.38
C SER A 207 8.12 8.17 -22.98
N LEU A 208 7.22 8.75 -22.16
CA LEU A 208 5.96 8.07 -21.80
C LEU A 208 5.15 7.68 -23.05
N GLY A 209 5.08 8.57 -24.05
CA GLY A 209 4.36 8.31 -25.29
C GLY A 209 5.01 7.17 -26.12
N GLN A 210 6.33 7.04 -26.08
CA GLN A 210 7.03 5.90 -26.71
C GLN A 210 6.77 4.61 -25.92
N ALA A 211 6.89 4.65 -24.60
CA ALA A 211 6.60 3.49 -23.75
C ALA A 211 5.17 2.98 -23.95
N ALA A 212 4.17 3.86 -23.93
CA ALA A 212 2.76 3.53 -24.09
C ALA A 212 2.39 2.94 -25.46
N ARG A 213 3.24 3.06 -26.47
CA ARG A 213 3.07 2.40 -27.77
C ARG A 213 3.58 0.96 -27.79
N THR A 214 4.27 0.51 -26.75
CA THR A 214 4.84 -0.84 -26.66
C THR A 214 3.89 -1.82 -26.00
N ARG A 215 3.87 -3.07 -26.47
CA ARG A 215 3.12 -4.16 -25.83
C ARG A 215 3.62 -4.42 -24.39
N SER A 216 4.93 -4.31 -24.17
CA SER A 216 5.55 -4.55 -22.86
C SER A 216 5.05 -3.58 -21.80
N PHE A 217 4.75 -2.32 -22.16
CA PHE A 217 4.16 -1.35 -21.24
C PHE A 217 2.79 -1.80 -20.74
N TRP A 218 1.89 -2.21 -21.64
CA TRP A 218 0.54 -2.64 -21.28
C TRP A 218 0.51 -3.97 -20.54
N LEU A 219 1.44 -4.88 -20.82
CA LEU A 219 1.61 -6.11 -20.04
C LEU A 219 2.10 -5.78 -18.61
N LEU A 220 3.04 -4.83 -18.46
CA LEU A 220 3.50 -4.34 -17.16
C LEU A 220 2.35 -3.69 -16.37
N VAL A 221 1.58 -2.82 -17.02
CA VAL A 221 0.39 -2.19 -16.43
C VAL A 221 -0.62 -3.25 -16.00
N ALA A 222 -0.90 -4.24 -16.86
CA ALA A 222 -1.91 -5.25 -16.60
C ALA A 222 -1.57 -6.11 -15.37
N PHE A 223 -0.36 -6.69 -15.30
CA PHE A 223 -0.03 -7.54 -14.16
C PHE A 223 0.02 -6.75 -12.84
N TYR A 224 0.48 -5.50 -12.89
CA TYR A 224 0.54 -4.68 -11.67
C TYR A 224 -0.84 -4.14 -11.26
N ALA A 225 -1.73 -3.87 -12.22
CA ALA A 225 -3.12 -3.57 -11.94
C ALA A 225 -3.84 -4.76 -11.28
N ILE A 226 -3.63 -5.99 -11.79
CA ILE A 226 -4.17 -7.20 -11.16
C ILE A 226 -3.63 -7.36 -9.74
N CYS A 227 -2.34 -7.08 -9.51
CA CYS A 227 -1.77 -7.11 -8.18
C CYS A 227 -2.52 -6.16 -7.23
N GLY A 228 -2.69 -4.89 -7.63
CA GLY A 228 -3.44 -3.91 -6.84
C GLY A 228 -4.87 -4.32 -6.56
N PHE A 229 -5.55 -4.85 -7.57
CA PHE A 229 -6.91 -5.36 -7.45
C PHE A 229 -7.03 -6.41 -6.33
N GLN A 230 -6.11 -7.35 -6.26
CA GLN A 230 -6.09 -8.40 -5.24
C GLN A 230 -5.62 -7.88 -3.88
N ASP A 231 -4.61 -7.01 -3.85
CA ASP A 231 -4.03 -6.47 -2.62
C ASP A 231 -5.08 -5.74 -1.79
N PHE A 232 -5.87 -4.88 -2.43
CA PHE A 232 -6.90 -4.11 -1.72
C PHE A 232 -8.18 -4.89 -1.49
N PHE A 233 -8.51 -5.88 -2.30
CA PHE A 233 -9.54 -6.85 -1.96
C PHE A 233 -9.21 -7.55 -0.65
N VAL A 234 -8.04 -8.20 -0.56
CA VAL A 234 -7.68 -8.98 0.64
C VAL A 234 -7.53 -8.08 1.87
N SER A 235 -6.81 -6.96 1.75
CA SER A 235 -6.58 -6.09 2.92
C SER A 235 -7.86 -5.41 3.44
N SER A 236 -8.89 -5.24 2.62
CA SER A 236 -10.17 -4.67 3.04
C SER A 236 -11.11 -5.71 3.63
N HIS A 237 -11.09 -6.94 3.11
CA HIS A 237 -12.12 -7.93 3.43
C HIS A 237 -11.64 -9.10 4.30
N VAL A 238 -10.33 -9.33 4.48
CA VAL A 238 -9.81 -10.49 5.22
C VAL A 238 -10.31 -10.57 6.67
N VAL A 239 -10.43 -9.43 7.34
CA VAL A 239 -10.94 -9.37 8.72
C VAL A 239 -12.44 -9.64 8.74
N ALA A 240 -13.20 -8.99 7.85
CA ALA A 240 -14.64 -9.20 7.74
C ALA A 240 -14.95 -10.66 7.39
N PHE A 241 -14.19 -11.25 6.45
CA PHE A 241 -14.32 -12.66 6.10
C PHE A 241 -14.05 -13.59 7.28
N ALA A 242 -12.97 -13.38 8.05
CA ALA A 242 -12.69 -14.18 9.24
C ALA A 242 -13.81 -14.08 10.30
N LEU A 243 -14.34 -12.86 10.52
CA LEU A 243 -15.47 -12.64 11.42
C LEU A 243 -16.78 -13.31 10.91
N ASP A 244 -16.96 -13.42 9.61
CA ASP A 244 -18.12 -14.12 9.02
C ASP A 244 -18.01 -15.65 9.21
N GLN A 245 -16.78 -16.18 9.32
CA GLN A 245 -16.52 -17.57 9.69
C GLN A 245 -16.51 -17.80 11.21
N SER A 246 -17.07 -16.86 11.98
CA SER A 246 -17.17 -16.93 13.45
C SER A 246 -15.83 -16.93 14.19
N GLU A 247 -14.79 -16.44 13.56
CA GLU A 247 -13.49 -16.25 14.20
C GLU A 247 -13.52 -15.07 15.21
N GLY A 248 -12.71 -15.15 16.24
CA GLY A 248 -12.60 -14.10 17.23
C GLY A 248 -12.03 -12.80 16.65
N ALA A 249 -12.57 -11.64 17.07
CA ALA A 249 -12.19 -10.34 16.54
C ALA A 249 -10.69 -10.03 16.68
N LEU A 250 -10.06 -10.44 17.79
CA LEU A 250 -8.63 -10.28 18.01
C LEU A 250 -7.81 -11.13 17.02
N PHE A 251 -8.21 -12.37 16.77
CA PHE A 251 -7.58 -13.22 15.77
C PHE A 251 -7.70 -12.63 14.38
N ALA A 252 -8.92 -12.25 13.96
CA ALA A 252 -9.20 -11.65 12.67
C ALA A 252 -8.40 -10.36 12.43
N GLY A 253 -8.36 -9.45 13.40
CA GLY A 253 -7.58 -8.21 13.31
C GLY A 253 -6.06 -8.46 13.24
N ASN A 254 -5.56 -9.42 13.99
CA ASN A 254 -4.15 -9.80 13.95
C ASN A 254 -3.74 -10.47 12.63
N LEU A 255 -4.64 -11.16 11.91
CA LEU A 255 -4.33 -11.65 10.56
C LEU A 255 -3.89 -10.49 9.65
N LEU A 256 -4.65 -9.39 9.61
CA LEU A 256 -4.32 -8.22 8.82
C LEU A 256 -3.02 -7.55 9.31
N ALA A 257 -2.77 -7.52 10.61
CA ALA A 257 -1.54 -6.98 11.19
C ALA A 257 -0.32 -7.81 10.76
N PHE A 258 -0.37 -9.14 10.92
CA PHE A 258 0.74 -10.04 10.57
C PHE A 258 0.98 -10.14 9.05
N MET A 259 -0.02 -9.86 8.20
CA MET A 259 0.21 -9.69 6.77
C MET A 259 1.27 -8.61 6.50
N GLY A 260 1.34 -7.54 7.30
CA GLY A 260 2.37 -6.51 7.18
C GLY A 260 3.78 -7.03 7.45
N LEU A 261 3.95 -7.90 8.47
CA LEU A 261 5.23 -8.57 8.76
C LEU A 261 5.61 -9.54 7.63
N CYS A 262 4.67 -10.36 7.19
CA CYS A 262 4.89 -11.27 6.08
C CYS A 262 5.26 -10.52 4.81
N GLY A 263 4.62 -9.39 4.53
CA GLY A 263 4.92 -8.52 3.39
C GLY A 263 6.34 -7.96 3.44
N LEU A 264 6.82 -7.58 4.62
CA LEU A 264 8.20 -7.16 4.81
C LEU A 264 9.18 -8.31 4.51
N ILE A 265 8.92 -9.51 5.00
CA ILE A 265 9.73 -10.71 4.72
C ILE A 265 9.72 -11.01 3.22
N GLY A 266 8.53 -10.99 2.62
CA GLY A 266 8.33 -11.28 1.19
C GLY A 266 9.08 -10.32 0.28
N VAL A 267 8.98 -9.01 0.52
CA VAL A 267 9.65 -8.00 -0.32
C VAL A 267 11.17 -8.06 -0.21
N LEU A 268 11.71 -8.31 0.99
CA LEU A 268 13.15 -8.46 1.18
C LEU A 268 13.67 -9.74 0.50
N GLY A 269 12.94 -10.85 0.65
CA GLY A 269 13.27 -12.12 -0.01
C GLY A 269 13.21 -12.02 -1.54
N ALA A 270 12.16 -11.41 -2.08
CA ALA A 270 11.99 -11.21 -3.51
C ALA A 270 13.02 -10.25 -4.09
N GLY A 271 13.40 -9.20 -3.37
CA GLY A 271 14.49 -8.29 -3.75
C GLY A 271 15.82 -9.04 -3.89
N ALA A 272 16.22 -9.80 -2.85
CA ALA A 272 17.44 -10.60 -2.86
C ALA A 272 17.42 -11.70 -3.94
N TRP A 273 16.26 -12.27 -4.22
CA TRP A 273 16.08 -13.22 -5.33
C TRP A 273 16.20 -12.53 -6.68
N SER A 274 15.55 -11.37 -6.85
CA SER A 274 15.61 -10.59 -8.07
C SER A 274 17.03 -10.13 -8.43
N ASP A 275 17.87 -9.82 -7.44
CA ASP A 275 19.28 -9.46 -7.66
C ASP A 275 20.09 -10.60 -8.29
N ARG A 276 19.68 -11.87 -8.07
CA ARG A 276 20.40 -13.04 -8.58
C ARG A 276 19.84 -13.55 -9.91
N SER A 277 18.52 -13.53 -10.10
CA SER A 277 17.83 -14.18 -11.24
C SER A 277 16.96 -13.23 -12.06
N GLY A 278 17.01 -11.93 -11.76
CA GLY A 278 16.12 -10.94 -12.36
C GLY A 278 14.70 -10.96 -11.75
N PRO A 279 13.87 -9.97 -12.13
CA PRO A 279 12.58 -9.73 -11.48
C PRO A 279 11.46 -10.73 -11.89
N VAL A 280 11.67 -11.52 -12.94
CA VAL A 280 10.64 -12.42 -13.50
C VAL A 280 10.33 -13.58 -12.55
N ALA A 281 11.35 -14.28 -12.05
CA ALA A 281 11.16 -15.46 -11.20
C ALA A 281 10.42 -15.15 -9.89
N PRO A 282 10.79 -14.11 -9.11
CA PRO A 282 10.02 -13.77 -7.91
C PRO A 282 8.61 -13.25 -8.22
N THR A 283 8.38 -12.61 -9.38
CA THR A 283 7.02 -12.21 -9.81
C THR A 283 6.15 -13.42 -10.11
N LEU A 284 6.66 -14.40 -10.82
CA LEU A 284 5.93 -15.66 -11.08
C LEU A 284 5.65 -16.42 -9.79
N ALA A 285 6.63 -16.55 -8.89
CA ALA A 285 6.45 -17.20 -7.60
C ALA A 285 5.35 -16.51 -6.76
N CYS A 286 5.29 -15.17 -6.80
CA CYS A 286 4.24 -14.39 -6.15
C CYS A 286 2.84 -14.82 -6.63
N PHE A 287 2.60 -14.85 -7.95
CA PHE A 287 1.29 -15.21 -8.49
C PHE A 287 0.97 -16.71 -8.37
N TRP A 288 1.95 -17.59 -8.46
CA TRP A 288 1.75 -19.02 -8.17
C TRP A 288 1.34 -19.26 -6.71
N LEU A 289 1.96 -18.55 -5.76
CA LEU A 289 1.54 -18.61 -4.36
C LEU A 289 0.11 -18.09 -4.19
N ARG A 290 -0.27 -16.98 -4.86
CA ARG A 290 -1.65 -16.47 -4.84
C ARG A 290 -2.66 -17.49 -5.38
N ILE A 291 -2.35 -18.15 -6.48
CA ILE A 291 -3.20 -19.24 -7.01
C ILE A 291 -3.40 -20.32 -5.94
N ALA A 292 -2.32 -20.77 -5.30
CA ALA A 292 -2.38 -21.84 -4.29
C ALA A 292 -3.25 -21.43 -3.08
N ILE A 293 -3.05 -20.23 -2.53
CA ILE A 293 -3.81 -19.79 -1.34
C ILE A 293 -5.28 -19.49 -1.65
N PHE A 294 -5.61 -18.96 -2.84
CA PHE A 294 -7.00 -18.82 -3.24
C PHE A 294 -7.67 -20.18 -3.50
N ALA A 295 -6.93 -21.16 -4.02
CA ALA A 295 -7.46 -22.52 -4.13
C ALA A 295 -7.70 -23.17 -2.75
N ILE A 296 -6.80 -22.98 -1.79
CA ILE A 296 -6.97 -23.47 -0.41
C ILE A 296 -8.23 -22.91 0.22
N ILE A 297 -8.42 -21.58 0.19
CA ILE A 297 -9.56 -20.95 0.85
C ILE A 297 -10.91 -21.26 0.19
N LEU A 298 -10.90 -21.64 -1.09
CA LEU A 298 -12.10 -22.12 -1.80
C LEU A 298 -12.50 -23.53 -1.37
N VAL A 299 -11.55 -24.37 -0.93
CA VAL A 299 -11.79 -25.76 -0.54
C VAL A 299 -12.07 -25.84 0.96
N ASP A 300 -11.34 -25.10 1.78
CA ASP A 300 -11.44 -25.13 3.23
C ASP A 300 -11.37 -23.73 3.84
N GLN A 301 -12.34 -23.39 4.68
CA GLN A 301 -12.47 -22.10 5.37
C GLN A 301 -12.29 -22.25 6.89
N SER A 302 -11.56 -23.28 7.34
CA SER A 302 -11.16 -23.43 8.74
C SER A 302 -10.24 -22.31 9.19
N SER A 303 -10.12 -22.07 10.50
CA SER A 303 -9.21 -21.08 11.11
C SER A 303 -7.78 -21.20 10.59
N VAL A 304 -7.31 -22.44 10.40
CA VAL A 304 -5.96 -22.71 9.87
C VAL A 304 -5.85 -22.27 8.41
N SER A 305 -6.83 -22.61 7.58
CA SER A 305 -6.83 -22.23 6.16
C SER A 305 -6.97 -20.72 5.98
N ILE A 306 -7.77 -20.03 6.82
CA ILE A 306 -7.87 -18.59 6.86
C ILE A 306 -6.52 -17.96 7.23
N ALA A 307 -5.82 -18.51 8.23
CA ALA A 307 -4.49 -18.03 8.61
C ALA A 307 -3.47 -18.25 7.49
N VAL A 308 -3.44 -19.45 6.88
CA VAL A 308 -2.55 -19.76 5.74
C VAL A 308 -2.84 -18.84 4.56
N PHE A 309 -4.11 -18.58 4.25
CA PHE A 309 -4.52 -17.62 3.22
C PHE A 309 -4.00 -16.23 3.52
N ALA A 310 -4.29 -15.67 4.70
CA ALA A 310 -3.92 -14.31 5.06
C ALA A 310 -2.39 -14.12 5.11
N LEU A 311 -1.66 -15.00 5.79
CA LEU A 311 -0.22 -14.89 5.93
C LEU A 311 0.52 -15.22 4.62
N GLY A 312 0.03 -16.19 3.84
CA GLY A 312 0.54 -16.50 2.51
C GLY A 312 0.32 -15.35 1.54
N PHE A 313 -0.86 -14.71 1.58
CA PHE A 313 -1.09 -13.48 0.80
C PHE A 313 -0.17 -12.37 1.27
N GLY A 314 0.00 -12.20 2.58
CA GLY A 314 0.94 -11.26 3.17
C GLY A 314 2.33 -11.37 2.58
N LEU A 315 2.88 -12.58 2.44
CA LEU A 315 4.20 -12.81 1.83
C LEU A 315 4.32 -12.25 0.40
N THR A 316 3.21 -12.12 -0.32
CA THR A 316 3.18 -11.60 -1.69
C THR A 316 2.84 -10.11 -1.77
N PHE A 317 2.36 -9.50 -0.69
CA PHE A 317 1.66 -8.23 -0.66
C PHE A 317 2.46 -7.05 -1.24
N TRP A 318 3.75 -6.96 -0.95
CA TRP A 318 4.59 -5.88 -1.44
C TRP A 318 5.67 -6.31 -2.44
N VAL A 319 5.70 -7.57 -2.82
CA VAL A 319 6.74 -8.16 -3.69
C VAL A 319 6.80 -7.45 -5.04
N THR A 320 5.65 -7.19 -5.65
CA THR A 320 5.59 -6.65 -7.01
C THR A 320 5.96 -5.17 -7.12
N ALA A 321 5.86 -4.40 -6.03
CA ALA A 321 6.13 -2.96 -6.07
C ALA A 321 7.58 -2.61 -6.49
N PRO A 322 8.65 -3.09 -5.82
CA PRO A 322 10.02 -2.85 -6.27
C PRO A 322 10.33 -3.55 -7.59
N LEU A 323 9.77 -4.74 -7.85
CA LEU A 323 9.99 -5.45 -9.10
C LEU A 323 9.45 -4.68 -10.31
N THR A 324 8.31 -4.00 -10.16
CA THR A 324 7.73 -3.13 -11.21
C THR A 324 8.69 -1.98 -11.57
N VAL A 325 9.36 -1.38 -10.59
CA VAL A 325 10.36 -0.34 -10.85
C VAL A 325 11.57 -0.92 -11.62
N ILE A 326 12.01 -2.13 -11.27
CA ILE A 326 13.10 -2.82 -11.97
C ILE A 326 12.69 -3.12 -13.43
N PHE A 327 11.49 -3.67 -13.65
CA PHE A 327 10.96 -3.88 -15.00
C PHE A 327 10.88 -2.58 -15.80
N THR A 328 10.39 -1.50 -15.18
CA THR A 328 10.28 -0.19 -15.85
C THR A 328 11.65 0.33 -16.28
N ARG A 329 12.66 0.24 -15.39
CA ARG A 329 14.04 0.64 -15.68
C ARG A 329 14.63 -0.19 -16.82
N ASP A 330 14.46 -1.50 -16.77
CA ASP A 330 15.06 -2.43 -17.75
C ASP A 330 14.44 -2.31 -19.15
N LEU A 331 13.16 -1.88 -19.22
CA LEU A 331 12.44 -1.72 -20.49
C LEU A 331 12.55 -0.33 -21.10
N PHE A 332 12.48 0.70 -20.26
CA PHE A 332 12.27 2.08 -20.71
C PHE A 332 13.41 3.01 -20.33
N GLY A 333 14.45 2.48 -19.65
CA GLY A 333 15.59 3.26 -19.18
C GLY A 333 15.28 4.14 -17.97
N THR A 334 16.18 5.05 -17.67
CA THR A 334 16.14 5.87 -16.44
C THR A 334 15.60 7.27 -16.65
N ARG A 335 15.51 7.76 -17.90
CA ARG A 335 15.11 9.14 -18.22
C ARG A 335 13.74 9.53 -17.65
N ASN A 336 12.72 8.68 -17.79
CA ASN A 336 11.35 8.91 -17.32
C ASN A 336 10.89 7.85 -16.33
N LEU A 337 11.82 7.20 -15.63
CA LEU A 337 11.54 6.10 -14.71
C LEU A 337 10.47 6.46 -13.67
N GLY A 338 10.60 7.63 -13.05
CA GLY A 338 9.64 8.09 -12.02
C GLY A 338 8.24 8.34 -12.60
N LEU A 339 8.15 8.94 -13.80
CA LEU A 339 6.86 9.21 -14.44
C LEU A 339 6.15 7.91 -14.86
N ILE A 340 6.87 6.98 -15.48
CA ILE A 340 6.32 5.70 -15.96
C ILE A 340 5.94 4.83 -14.77
N SER A 341 6.82 4.65 -13.78
CA SER A 341 6.52 3.89 -12.56
C SER A 341 5.38 4.53 -11.76
N GLY A 342 5.33 5.85 -11.68
CA GLY A 342 4.25 6.58 -11.01
C GLY A 342 2.88 6.34 -11.66
N LEU A 343 2.80 6.36 -13.00
CA LEU A 343 1.57 6.04 -13.72
C LEU A 343 1.13 4.58 -13.49
N VAL A 344 2.07 3.65 -13.56
CA VAL A 344 1.79 2.22 -13.32
C VAL A 344 1.30 2.01 -11.88
N THR A 345 1.90 2.70 -10.91
CA THR A 345 1.46 2.65 -9.50
C THR A 345 0.10 3.32 -9.31
N MET A 346 -0.20 4.40 -10.02
CA MET A 346 -1.52 5.04 -9.99
C MET A 346 -2.61 4.05 -10.45
N ILE A 347 -2.37 3.36 -11.57
CA ILE A 347 -3.32 2.36 -12.09
C ILE A 347 -3.50 1.19 -11.12
N HIS A 348 -2.41 0.73 -10.45
CA HIS A 348 -2.47 -0.27 -9.38
C HIS A 348 -3.41 0.14 -8.24
N HIS A 349 -3.35 1.39 -7.78
CA HIS A 349 -4.24 1.88 -6.74
C HIS A 349 -5.69 1.99 -7.21
N MET A 350 -5.92 2.47 -8.44
CA MET A 350 -7.26 2.53 -9.02
C MET A 350 -7.88 1.14 -9.16
N ALA A 351 -7.09 0.17 -9.66
CA ALA A 351 -7.51 -1.22 -9.72
C ALA A 351 -7.77 -1.81 -8.31
N GLY A 352 -6.97 -1.38 -7.32
CA GLY A 352 -7.18 -1.75 -5.92
C GLY A 352 -8.53 -1.29 -5.38
N GLY A 353 -8.95 -0.05 -5.69
CA GLY A 353 -10.28 0.44 -5.35
C GLY A 353 -11.40 -0.42 -5.96
N LEU A 354 -11.24 -0.83 -7.22
CA LEU A 354 -12.17 -1.77 -7.87
C LEU A 354 -12.18 -3.13 -7.18
N GLY A 355 -11.03 -3.64 -6.73
CA GLY A 355 -10.94 -4.91 -6.01
C GLY A 355 -11.70 -4.88 -4.68
N ALA A 356 -11.53 -3.82 -3.90
CA ALA A 356 -12.26 -3.62 -2.66
C ALA A 356 -13.78 -3.49 -2.90
N LEU A 357 -14.18 -2.71 -3.91
CA LEU A 357 -15.60 -2.54 -4.25
C LEU A 357 -16.24 -3.85 -4.72
N LEU A 358 -15.61 -4.57 -5.65
CA LEU A 358 -16.18 -5.81 -6.19
C LEU A 358 -16.24 -6.91 -5.12
N GLY A 359 -15.28 -6.99 -4.20
CA GLY A 359 -15.37 -7.89 -3.04
C GLY A 359 -16.62 -7.63 -2.19
N ALA A 360 -16.94 -6.37 -1.97
CA ALA A 360 -18.15 -5.95 -1.25
C ALA A 360 -19.44 -6.31 -2.02
N VAL A 361 -19.49 -6.01 -3.33
CA VAL A 361 -20.63 -6.34 -4.20
C VAL A 361 -20.90 -7.85 -4.24
N PHE A 362 -19.83 -8.66 -4.34
CA PHE A 362 -19.98 -10.13 -4.29
C PHE A 362 -20.59 -10.59 -2.96
N PHE A 363 -20.11 -10.04 -1.86
CA PHE A 363 -20.66 -10.39 -0.54
C PHE A 363 -22.14 -9.99 -0.40
N ASP A 364 -22.49 -8.76 -0.74
CA ASP A 364 -23.87 -8.27 -0.59
C ASP A 364 -24.86 -9.00 -1.52
N SER A 365 -24.37 -9.49 -2.68
CA SER A 365 -25.21 -10.22 -3.64
C SER A 365 -25.39 -11.70 -3.30
N ALA A 366 -24.41 -12.35 -2.68
CA ALA A 366 -24.39 -13.80 -2.45
C ALA A 366 -24.39 -14.19 -0.97
N GLY A 367 -24.12 -13.26 -0.06
CA GLY A 367 -23.98 -13.51 1.37
C GLY A 367 -22.63 -14.10 1.79
N ASP A 368 -21.71 -14.33 0.82
CA ASP A 368 -20.38 -14.86 1.07
C ASP A 368 -19.32 -14.32 0.08
N TYR A 369 -18.05 -14.68 0.29
CA TYR A 369 -16.93 -14.30 -0.57
C TYR A 369 -16.53 -15.34 -1.62
N THR A 370 -17.25 -16.45 -1.76
CA THR A 370 -16.86 -17.56 -2.65
C THR A 370 -16.70 -17.09 -4.09
N GLY A 371 -17.66 -16.32 -4.61
CA GLY A 371 -17.59 -15.75 -5.96
C GLY A 371 -16.38 -14.81 -6.15
N ALA A 372 -16.09 -14.00 -5.12
CA ALA A 372 -14.92 -13.13 -5.13
C ALA A 372 -13.60 -13.94 -5.13
N PHE A 373 -13.49 -15.01 -4.34
CA PHE A 373 -12.30 -15.87 -4.32
C PHE A 373 -12.07 -16.58 -5.67
N TRP A 374 -13.15 -17.05 -6.34
CA TRP A 374 -13.03 -17.56 -7.70
C TRP A 374 -12.51 -16.51 -8.67
N LEU A 375 -13.03 -15.29 -8.62
CA LEU A 375 -12.52 -14.19 -9.44
C LEU A 375 -11.03 -13.96 -9.16
N MET A 376 -10.62 -13.92 -7.87
CA MET A 376 -9.20 -13.71 -7.49
C MET A 376 -8.30 -14.84 -7.96
N LEU A 377 -8.76 -16.07 -7.95
CA LEU A 377 -8.04 -17.21 -8.50
C LEU A 377 -7.81 -17.04 -10.01
N PHE A 378 -8.88 -16.71 -10.77
CA PHE A 378 -8.78 -16.50 -12.22
C PHE A 378 -7.88 -15.32 -12.59
N VAL A 379 -7.96 -14.21 -11.88
CA VAL A 379 -7.08 -13.06 -12.18
C VAL A 379 -5.63 -13.33 -11.75
N SER A 380 -5.37 -14.20 -10.74
CA SER A 380 -4.01 -14.68 -10.44
C SER A 380 -3.44 -15.52 -11.59
N ALA A 381 -4.25 -16.42 -12.15
CA ALA A 381 -3.86 -17.20 -13.31
C ALA A 381 -3.62 -16.30 -14.55
N ALA A 382 -4.48 -15.29 -14.75
CA ALA A 382 -4.29 -14.30 -15.83
C ALA A 382 -3.00 -13.49 -15.61
N ALA A 383 -2.68 -13.05 -14.39
CA ALA A 383 -1.42 -12.35 -14.10
C ALA A 383 -0.19 -13.22 -14.36
N THR A 384 -0.28 -14.51 -14.02
CA THR A 384 0.76 -15.49 -14.33
C THR A 384 0.96 -15.60 -15.84
N ALA A 385 -0.12 -15.76 -16.62
CA ALA A 385 -0.08 -15.82 -18.08
C ALA A 385 0.47 -14.52 -18.70
N VAL A 386 0.06 -13.35 -18.18
CA VAL A 386 0.58 -12.05 -18.61
C VAL A 386 2.09 -11.95 -18.33
N THR A 387 2.55 -12.45 -17.18
CA THR A 387 3.98 -12.44 -16.84
C THR A 387 4.78 -13.35 -17.79
N TYR A 388 4.27 -14.54 -18.14
CA TYR A 388 4.89 -15.39 -19.17
C TYR A 388 4.89 -14.73 -20.55
N ALA A 389 3.79 -14.10 -20.97
CA ALA A 389 3.71 -13.37 -22.23
C ALA A 389 4.71 -12.19 -22.27
N PHE A 390 4.94 -11.55 -21.14
CA PHE A 390 5.93 -10.49 -20.98
C PHE A 390 7.37 -11.03 -21.20
N VAL A 391 7.70 -12.18 -20.59
CA VAL A 391 9.01 -12.84 -20.80
C VAL A 391 9.22 -13.21 -22.27
N TRP A 392 8.22 -13.81 -22.88
CA TRP A 392 8.28 -14.22 -24.30
C TRP A 392 8.42 -13.03 -25.26
N ALA A 393 7.75 -11.90 -24.95
CA ALA A 393 7.88 -10.68 -25.74
C ALA A 393 9.28 -10.02 -25.64
N ARG A 394 10.05 -10.31 -24.57
CA ARG A 394 11.45 -9.85 -24.41
C ARG A 394 12.46 -10.74 -25.13
N ALA A 395 12.14 -11.99 -25.36
CA ALA A 395 13.02 -12.96 -26.00
C ALA A 395 13.03 -12.87 -27.55
N ARG A 396 12.09 -12.10 -28.11
CA ARG A 396 11.97 -11.76 -29.54
C ARG A 396 12.43 -10.35 -29.82
#